data_41bfaf72ef7a6d730c05a47f8de548df
#
_entry.id   41bfaf72ef7a6d730c05a47f8de548df
#
_cell.length_a   1.000
_cell.length_b   1.000
_cell.length_c   1.000
_cell.angle_alpha   90.00
_cell.angle_beta   90.00
_cell.angle_gamma   90.00
#
_symmetry.space_group_name_H-M   'P 1'
#
loop_
_entity.id
_entity.type
_entity.pdbx_description
1 polymer ?
#
loop_
_entity_poly.entity_id
_entity_poly.type
_entity_poly.pdbx_seq_one_letter_code
_entity_poly.pdbx_strand_id
1 'polypeptide(L)'
;MVEAAIAAVKAGAVESELAAYVEGLYRQHGADRSGEGQLVCFGPNGADPHHAPNGTVLRDGDSVVLDIFIPIRRYWCDMTRTVFFRSVSDEGRRVYETVKAANLAAEAVIRPGVPMKDIDRAARKLIEDAGYGPFFTHRLGHGCGLDCHEPPDNSASSPAVAEPGMVFSVEPGIYLPGKLGVRIEDLVLVTEDGCEVLNHASKELRVVE
;
A
#
# COMPACT_ATOMS: atom_id res chain seq x y z
N MET A 1 -7.75 6.79 -9.84
CA MET A 1 -7.02 7.82 -9.06
C MET A 1 -5.53 7.53 -9.02
N VAL A 2 -5.06 6.36 -8.58
CA VAL A 2 -3.62 6.07 -8.47
C VAL A 2 -2.87 6.20 -9.79
N GLU A 3 -3.42 5.75 -10.91
CA GLU A 3 -2.79 5.93 -12.22
C GLU A 3 -2.63 7.41 -12.62
N ALA A 4 -3.58 8.27 -12.24
CA ALA A 4 -3.46 9.71 -12.45
C ALA A 4 -2.40 10.33 -11.53
N ALA A 5 -2.31 9.87 -10.29
CA ALA A 5 -1.25 10.28 -9.37
C ALA A 5 0.15 9.87 -9.88
N ILE A 6 0.28 8.62 -10.36
CA ILE A 6 1.52 8.12 -10.98
C ILE A 6 1.90 8.96 -12.21
N ALA A 7 0.94 9.31 -13.06
CA ALA A 7 1.18 10.14 -14.24
C ALA A 7 1.59 11.59 -13.91
N ALA A 8 1.34 12.05 -12.69
CA ALA A 8 1.76 13.36 -12.20
C ALA A 8 3.17 13.37 -11.57
N VAL A 9 3.77 12.20 -11.36
CA VAL A 9 5.15 12.07 -10.91
C VAL A 9 6.10 12.52 -12.04
N LYS A 10 6.81 13.62 -11.83
CA LYS A 10 7.71 14.23 -12.83
C LYS A 10 8.83 15.02 -12.17
N ALA A 11 9.83 15.38 -12.96
CA ALA A 11 10.93 16.22 -12.50
C ALA A 11 10.43 17.51 -11.81
N GLY A 12 10.99 17.81 -10.64
CA GLY A 12 10.62 18.97 -9.83
C GLY A 12 9.32 18.81 -9.03
N ALA A 13 8.69 17.63 -9.04
CA ALA A 13 7.54 17.38 -8.17
C ALA A 13 7.92 17.54 -6.70
N VAL A 14 6.97 18.05 -5.90
CA VAL A 14 7.10 18.25 -4.45
C VAL A 14 6.03 17.38 -3.77
N GLU A 15 6.36 16.66 -2.69
CA GLU A 15 5.43 15.76 -2.00
C GLU A 15 4.09 16.43 -1.68
N SER A 16 4.12 17.59 -1.04
CA SER A 16 2.91 18.33 -0.64
C SER A 16 2.08 18.80 -1.84
N GLU A 17 2.72 19.15 -2.96
CA GLU A 17 2.01 19.55 -4.18
C GLU A 17 1.35 18.34 -4.87
N LEU A 18 2.04 17.20 -4.92
CA LEU A 18 1.48 15.97 -5.45
C LEU A 18 0.34 15.46 -4.56
N ALA A 19 0.47 15.58 -3.22
CA ALA A 19 -0.60 15.26 -2.29
C ALA A 19 -1.84 16.16 -2.51
N ALA A 20 -1.65 17.46 -2.71
CA ALA A 20 -2.74 18.39 -3.04
C ALA A 20 -3.40 18.06 -4.40
N TYR A 21 -2.62 17.58 -5.37
CA TYR A 21 -3.17 17.10 -6.63
C TYR A 21 -4.04 15.85 -6.42
N VAL A 22 -3.60 14.88 -5.63
CA VAL A 22 -4.40 13.69 -5.27
C VAL A 22 -5.69 14.08 -4.57
N GLU A 23 -5.65 15.05 -3.65
CA GLU A 23 -6.86 15.59 -3.02
C GLU A 23 -7.84 16.20 -4.05
N GLY A 24 -7.31 16.86 -5.07
CA GLY A 24 -8.11 17.35 -6.19
C GLY A 24 -8.81 16.23 -6.97
N LEU A 25 -8.12 15.09 -7.15
CA LEU A 25 -8.71 13.89 -7.79
C LEU A 25 -9.86 13.32 -6.94
N TYR A 26 -9.72 13.31 -5.61
CA TYR A 26 -10.81 12.86 -4.72
C TYR A 26 -12.11 13.61 -4.98
N ARG A 27 -12.03 14.95 -5.05
CA ARG A 27 -13.19 15.80 -5.33
C ARG A 27 -13.80 15.51 -6.72
N GLN A 28 -12.95 15.31 -7.73
CA GLN A 28 -13.41 15.00 -9.10
C GLN A 28 -14.12 13.65 -9.17
N HIS A 29 -13.76 12.70 -8.35
CA HIS A 29 -14.37 11.37 -8.29
C HIS A 29 -15.52 11.25 -7.28
N GLY A 30 -15.96 12.36 -6.69
CA GLY A 30 -17.14 12.40 -5.83
C GLY A 30 -16.92 11.83 -4.44
N ALA A 31 -15.71 12.00 -3.90
CA ALA A 31 -15.41 11.67 -2.51
C ALA A 31 -16.30 12.46 -1.55
N ASP A 32 -16.71 11.82 -0.45
CA ASP A 32 -17.66 12.38 0.52
C ASP A 32 -17.06 13.54 1.33
N ARG A 33 -15.75 13.61 1.39
CA ARG A 33 -14.98 14.68 2.05
C ARG A 33 -13.65 14.91 1.35
N SER A 34 -13.02 16.03 1.59
CA SER A 34 -11.61 16.23 1.24
C SER A 34 -10.78 15.30 2.09
N GLY A 35 -9.85 14.56 1.45
CA GLY A 35 -9.07 13.54 2.11
C GLY A 35 -8.27 14.12 3.28
N GLU A 36 -8.35 13.47 4.42
CA GLU A 36 -7.40 13.65 5.50
C GLU A 36 -6.26 12.68 5.23
N GLY A 37 -5.14 13.20 4.68
CA GLY A 37 -3.89 12.53 4.86
C GLY A 37 -3.52 11.41 3.91
N GLN A 38 -3.82 11.52 2.59
CA GLN A 38 -3.15 10.66 1.61
C GLN A 38 -1.63 10.74 1.82
N LEU A 39 -0.95 9.59 1.76
CA LEU A 39 0.49 9.54 1.90
C LEU A 39 1.14 9.61 0.51
N VAL A 40 1.98 10.62 0.33
CA VAL A 40 2.85 10.78 -0.83
C VAL A 40 4.26 10.96 -0.30
N CYS A 41 5.11 9.96 -0.49
CA CYS A 41 6.44 9.93 0.13
C CYS A 41 7.51 9.68 -0.92
N PHE A 42 8.57 10.49 -0.92
CA PHE A 42 9.68 10.39 -1.87
C PHE A 42 10.95 9.87 -1.21
N GLY A 43 11.57 8.86 -1.81
CA GLY A 43 12.86 8.31 -1.41
C GLY A 43 12.94 7.97 0.09
N PRO A 44 13.86 8.61 0.84
CA PRO A 44 14.05 8.35 2.28
C PRO A 44 12.79 8.59 3.13
N ASN A 45 11.91 9.50 2.75
CA ASN A 45 10.66 9.77 3.47
C ASN A 45 9.71 8.56 3.42
N GLY A 46 9.74 7.79 2.33
CA GLY A 46 8.99 6.53 2.22
C GLY A 46 9.40 5.47 3.23
N ALA A 47 10.53 5.64 3.94
CA ALA A 47 10.94 4.74 5.02
C ALA A 47 10.17 4.93 6.33
N ASP A 48 9.37 5.99 6.45
CA ASP A 48 8.37 6.17 7.50
C ASP A 48 6.99 5.80 6.92
N PRO A 49 6.34 4.71 7.41
CA PRO A 49 5.04 4.26 6.89
C PRO A 49 3.91 5.29 6.97
N HIS A 50 4.04 6.28 7.86
CA HIS A 50 3.04 7.33 8.10
C HIS A 50 3.59 8.74 7.87
N HIS A 51 4.63 8.88 7.06
CA HIS A 51 5.21 10.18 6.74
C HIS A 51 4.17 11.15 6.16
N ALA A 52 4.03 12.31 6.78
CA ALA A 52 3.18 13.38 6.25
C ALA A 52 3.89 14.11 5.10
N PRO A 53 3.26 14.25 3.92
CA PRO A 53 3.86 14.96 2.78
C PRO A 53 4.36 16.35 3.14
N ASN A 54 5.58 16.66 2.75
CA ASN A 54 6.24 17.93 3.06
C ASN A 54 6.83 18.61 1.82
N GLY A 55 7.76 19.55 1.99
CA GLY A 55 8.42 20.27 0.91
C GLY A 55 9.54 19.48 0.21
N THR A 56 9.64 18.17 0.37
CA THR A 56 10.66 17.34 -0.28
C THR A 56 10.46 17.32 -1.78
N VAL A 57 11.53 17.62 -2.52
CA VAL A 57 11.56 17.60 -3.98
C VAL A 57 12.04 16.23 -4.46
N LEU A 58 11.33 15.66 -5.42
CA LEU A 58 11.63 14.38 -6.06
C LEU A 58 13.01 14.37 -6.72
N ARG A 59 13.78 13.30 -6.51
CA ARG A 59 15.13 13.09 -7.04
C ARG A 59 15.21 11.82 -7.88
N ASP A 60 16.16 11.79 -8.78
CA ASP A 60 16.46 10.60 -9.60
C ASP A 60 16.76 9.40 -8.70
N GLY A 61 16.07 8.29 -8.94
CA GLY A 61 16.20 7.06 -8.17
C GLY A 61 15.30 6.95 -6.94
N ASP A 62 14.57 8.00 -6.57
CA ASP A 62 13.64 7.94 -5.45
C ASP A 62 12.51 6.92 -5.70
N SER A 63 12.18 6.15 -4.66
CA SER A 63 10.88 5.49 -4.60
C SER A 63 9.80 6.54 -4.34
N VAL A 64 8.64 6.37 -4.96
CA VAL A 64 7.46 7.21 -4.74
C VAL A 64 6.35 6.31 -4.23
N VAL A 65 6.06 6.38 -2.93
CA VAL A 65 4.93 5.68 -2.31
C VAL A 65 3.71 6.57 -2.44
N LEU A 66 2.67 6.03 -3.04
CA LEU A 66 1.37 6.69 -3.22
C LEU A 66 0.33 5.83 -2.52
N ASP A 67 -0.10 6.28 -1.36
CA ASP A 67 -1.13 5.63 -0.56
C ASP A 67 -2.39 6.51 -0.58
N ILE A 68 -3.45 5.96 -1.15
CA ILE A 68 -4.67 6.67 -1.52
C ILE A 68 -5.86 6.02 -0.81
N PHE A 69 -6.37 6.69 0.21
CA PHE A 69 -7.52 6.26 0.99
C PHE A 69 -8.55 7.38 1.13
N ILE A 70 -9.83 7.07 0.86
CA ILE A 70 -10.91 8.06 0.88
C ILE A 70 -12.28 7.37 0.92
N PRO A 71 -13.29 7.90 1.64
CA PRO A 71 -14.65 7.41 1.55
C PRO A 71 -15.37 7.95 0.31
N ILE A 72 -16.02 7.05 -0.43
CA ILE A 72 -16.94 7.36 -1.51
C ILE A 72 -18.29 6.71 -1.18
N ARG A 73 -19.37 7.49 -1.12
CA ARG A 73 -20.69 7.03 -0.68
C ARG A 73 -20.64 6.34 0.69
N ARG A 74 -19.85 6.93 1.61
CA ARG A 74 -19.63 6.47 2.99
C ARG A 74 -18.83 5.18 3.13
N TYR A 75 -18.33 4.58 2.06
CA TYR A 75 -17.51 3.38 2.11
C TYR A 75 -16.07 3.72 1.74
N TRP A 76 -15.12 3.29 2.55
CA TRP A 76 -13.71 3.58 2.33
C TRP A 76 -13.15 2.71 1.21
N CYS A 77 -12.33 3.31 0.38
CA CYS A 77 -11.38 2.64 -0.48
C CYS A 77 -9.97 2.89 0.04
N ASP A 78 -9.08 1.95 -0.20
CA ASP A 78 -7.69 2.01 0.21
C ASP A 78 -6.80 1.31 -0.79
N MET A 79 -5.68 1.91 -1.12
CA MET A 79 -4.70 1.31 -2.05
C MET A 79 -3.37 2.03 -2.03
N THR A 80 -2.28 1.28 -1.87
CA THR A 80 -0.92 1.79 -2.05
C THR A 80 -0.28 1.21 -3.30
N ARG A 81 0.42 2.05 -4.06
CA ARG A 81 1.39 1.65 -5.09
C ARG A 81 2.69 2.42 -4.90
N THR A 82 3.79 1.76 -5.23
CA THR A 82 5.12 2.37 -5.28
C THR A 82 5.63 2.36 -6.70
N VAL A 83 6.20 3.47 -7.15
CA VAL A 83 6.94 3.59 -8.41
C VAL A 83 8.33 4.16 -8.14
N PHE A 84 9.23 4.12 -9.14
CA PHE A 84 10.55 4.75 -9.05
C PHE A 84 10.68 5.85 -10.09
N PHE A 85 11.38 6.92 -9.73
CA PHE A 85 11.58 8.03 -10.62
C PHE A 85 12.90 7.88 -11.39
N ARG A 86 12.83 7.86 -12.73
CA ARG A 86 13.92 7.74 -13.72
C ARG A 86 14.80 6.49 -13.62
N SER A 87 15.06 5.97 -12.44
CA SER A 87 15.88 4.78 -12.26
C SER A 87 15.49 4.01 -11.02
N VAL A 88 15.89 2.76 -10.94
CA VAL A 88 15.75 1.92 -9.75
C VAL A 88 17.08 1.23 -9.47
N SER A 89 17.55 1.33 -8.22
CA SER A 89 18.76 0.62 -7.79
C SER A 89 18.50 -0.91 -7.68
N ASP A 90 19.57 -1.71 -7.68
CA ASP A 90 19.44 -3.16 -7.45
C ASP A 90 18.80 -3.47 -6.08
N GLU A 91 19.11 -2.67 -5.04
CA GLU A 91 18.47 -2.81 -3.72
C GLU A 91 16.97 -2.46 -3.81
N GLY A 92 16.62 -1.34 -4.44
CA GLY A 92 15.23 -0.93 -4.64
C GLY A 92 14.42 -1.97 -5.40
N ARG A 93 15.00 -2.55 -6.45
CA ARG A 93 14.36 -3.64 -7.22
C ARG A 93 14.14 -4.88 -6.35
N ARG A 94 15.15 -5.31 -5.59
CA ARG A 94 15.01 -6.49 -4.69
C ARG A 94 13.94 -6.25 -3.64
N VAL A 95 13.91 -5.06 -3.01
CA VAL A 95 12.89 -4.68 -2.04
C VAL A 95 11.50 -4.72 -2.68
N TYR A 96 11.33 -4.12 -3.85
CA TYR A 96 10.05 -4.08 -4.56
C TYR A 96 9.52 -5.49 -4.89
N GLU A 97 10.36 -6.33 -5.49
CA GLU A 97 9.95 -7.68 -5.87
C GLU A 97 9.64 -8.55 -4.63
N THR A 98 10.35 -8.32 -3.51
CA THR A 98 10.05 -9.01 -2.24
C THR A 98 8.67 -8.59 -1.71
N VAL A 99 8.36 -7.28 -1.70
CA VAL A 99 7.05 -6.78 -1.26
C VAL A 99 5.93 -7.28 -2.16
N LYS A 100 6.14 -7.25 -3.49
CA LYS A 100 5.17 -7.79 -4.46
C LYS A 100 4.91 -9.28 -4.23
N ALA A 101 5.97 -10.06 -4.05
CA ALA A 101 5.83 -11.49 -3.78
C ALA A 101 5.09 -11.76 -2.46
N ALA A 102 5.36 -10.96 -1.43
CA ALA A 102 4.68 -11.05 -0.13
C ALA A 102 3.18 -10.71 -0.24
N ASN A 103 2.82 -9.65 -0.96
CA ASN A 103 1.42 -9.29 -1.21
C ASN A 103 0.68 -10.42 -1.93
N LEU A 104 1.23 -10.93 -3.05
CA LEU A 104 0.64 -12.02 -3.82
C LEU A 104 0.52 -13.32 -3.01
N ALA A 105 1.51 -13.63 -2.17
CA ALA A 105 1.48 -14.83 -1.33
C ALA A 105 0.39 -14.76 -0.25
N ALA A 106 0.16 -13.59 0.34
CA ALA A 106 -0.93 -13.38 1.27
C ALA A 106 -2.29 -13.53 0.58
N GLU A 107 -2.49 -12.87 -0.57
CA GLU A 107 -3.73 -12.98 -1.34
C GLU A 107 -4.04 -14.44 -1.73
N ALA A 108 -3.03 -15.21 -2.13
CA ALA A 108 -3.18 -16.59 -2.58
C ALA A 108 -3.69 -17.56 -1.49
N VAL A 109 -3.55 -17.22 -0.21
CA VAL A 109 -4.00 -18.07 0.90
C VAL A 109 -5.37 -17.66 1.45
N ILE A 110 -5.90 -16.50 1.05
CA ILE A 110 -7.16 -15.96 1.55
C ILE A 110 -8.34 -16.81 1.03
N ARG A 111 -9.07 -17.39 1.96
CA ARG A 111 -10.35 -18.06 1.73
C ARG A 111 -11.09 -18.25 3.06
N PRO A 112 -12.38 -18.56 3.06
CA PRO A 112 -13.11 -18.83 4.30
C PRO A 112 -12.42 -19.87 5.18
N GLY A 113 -12.38 -19.61 6.47
CA GLY A 113 -11.79 -20.52 7.48
C GLY A 113 -10.29 -20.33 7.71
N VAL A 114 -9.59 -19.50 6.93
CA VAL A 114 -8.16 -19.22 7.16
C VAL A 114 -8.01 -18.21 8.29
N PRO A 115 -7.21 -18.50 9.34
CA PRO A 115 -6.91 -17.53 10.39
C PRO A 115 -6.17 -16.31 9.83
N MET A 116 -6.53 -15.09 10.26
CA MET A 116 -5.85 -13.84 9.84
C MET A 116 -4.35 -13.87 10.11
N LYS A 117 -3.93 -14.45 11.23
CA LYS A 117 -2.51 -14.63 11.56
C LYS A 117 -1.73 -15.47 10.54
N ASP A 118 -2.40 -16.40 9.84
CA ASP A 118 -1.75 -17.24 8.83
C ASP A 118 -1.64 -16.49 7.50
N ILE A 119 -2.55 -15.54 7.23
CA ILE A 119 -2.47 -14.61 6.10
C ILE A 119 -1.30 -13.66 6.32
N ASP A 120 -1.18 -13.04 7.51
CA ASP A 120 -0.01 -12.20 7.86
C ASP A 120 1.29 -13.00 7.73
N ARG A 121 1.31 -14.23 8.24
CA ARG A 121 2.50 -15.08 8.20
C ARG A 121 2.93 -15.41 6.77
N ALA A 122 2.02 -15.58 5.82
CA ALA A 122 2.35 -15.86 4.43
C ALA A 122 3.17 -14.74 3.80
N ALA A 123 2.81 -13.47 4.05
CA ALA A 123 3.58 -12.33 3.60
C ALA A 123 4.87 -12.13 4.39
N ARG A 124 4.75 -12.12 5.73
CA ARG A 124 5.86 -11.82 6.65
C ARG A 124 7.02 -12.77 6.49
N LYS A 125 6.74 -14.06 6.34
CA LYS A 125 7.80 -15.06 6.14
C LYS A 125 8.65 -14.79 4.90
N LEU A 126 8.07 -14.38 3.78
CA LEU A 126 8.83 -14.04 2.58
C LEU A 126 9.76 -12.85 2.79
N ILE A 127 9.27 -11.84 3.52
CA ILE A 127 10.07 -10.65 3.86
C ILE A 127 11.21 -11.03 4.82
N GLU A 128 10.94 -11.89 5.81
CA GLU A 128 11.95 -12.41 6.75
C GLU A 128 13.01 -13.26 6.04
N ASP A 129 12.60 -14.19 5.19
CA ASP A 129 13.49 -15.07 4.42
C ASP A 129 14.39 -14.28 3.46
N ALA A 130 13.92 -13.13 2.97
CA ALA A 130 14.71 -12.21 2.16
C ALA A 130 15.67 -11.31 2.99
N GLY A 131 15.65 -11.42 4.32
CA GLY A 131 16.50 -10.66 5.24
C GLY A 131 15.95 -9.28 5.62
N TYR A 132 14.71 -8.97 5.28
CA TYR A 132 14.08 -7.67 5.55
C TYR A 132 13.10 -7.68 6.73
N GLY A 133 13.00 -8.77 7.50
CA GLY A 133 12.07 -8.92 8.62
C GLY A 133 12.01 -7.70 9.56
N PRO A 134 13.15 -7.15 10.05
CA PRO A 134 13.16 -5.97 10.92
C PRO A 134 12.60 -4.70 10.29
N PHE A 135 12.46 -4.67 8.97
CA PHE A 135 11.99 -3.51 8.20
C PHE A 135 10.52 -3.61 7.78
N PHE A 136 9.81 -4.66 8.15
CA PHE A 136 8.35 -4.77 8.05
C PHE A 136 7.74 -4.54 9.44
N THR A 137 7.47 -3.28 9.75
CA THR A 137 7.26 -2.78 11.11
C THR A 137 5.80 -2.72 11.57
N HIS A 138 4.85 -3.02 10.68
CA HIS A 138 3.42 -2.97 11.01
C HIS A 138 2.71 -4.31 10.72
N ARG A 139 1.43 -4.41 11.05
CA ARG A 139 0.55 -5.53 10.69
C ARG A 139 0.39 -5.63 9.19
N LEU A 140 -0.04 -6.80 8.70
CA LEU A 140 -0.27 -7.00 7.27
C LEU A 140 -1.42 -6.16 6.73
N GLY A 141 -2.42 -5.81 7.56
CA GLY A 141 -3.54 -5.02 7.13
C GLY A 141 -4.66 -4.89 8.17
N HIS A 142 -5.77 -4.32 7.75
CA HIS A 142 -6.93 -4.00 8.59
C HIS A 142 -8.23 -4.16 7.80
N GLY A 143 -9.34 -4.37 8.49
CA GLY A 143 -10.67 -4.27 7.91
C GLY A 143 -10.92 -2.87 7.38
N CYS A 144 -11.66 -2.77 6.29
CA CYS A 144 -12.01 -1.51 5.64
C CYS A 144 -13.47 -1.55 5.19
N GLY A 145 -14.23 -0.53 5.56
CA GLY A 145 -15.66 -0.48 5.29
C GLY A 145 -16.26 0.90 5.53
N LEU A 146 -17.08 1.03 6.58
CA LEU A 146 -17.62 2.33 6.99
C LEU A 146 -16.58 3.19 7.71
N ASP A 147 -15.58 2.54 8.31
CA ASP A 147 -14.37 3.18 8.82
C ASP A 147 -13.17 2.75 7.97
N CYS A 148 -12.15 3.62 7.88
CA CYS A 148 -10.91 3.29 7.18
C CYS A 148 -10.23 2.08 7.82
N HIS A 149 -10.18 2.09 9.15
CA HIS A 149 -9.67 0.99 9.96
C HIS A 149 -10.81 0.43 10.84
N GLU A 150 -11.24 -0.79 10.55
CA GLU A 150 -12.22 -1.52 11.34
C GLU A 150 -11.81 -2.99 11.49
N PRO A 151 -12.46 -3.82 12.33
CA PRO A 151 -12.21 -5.25 12.34
C PRO A 151 -12.57 -5.91 10.98
N PRO A 152 -11.85 -7.02 10.62
CA PRO A 152 -10.84 -7.71 11.39
C PRO A 152 -9.45 -7.07 11.32
N ASP A 153 -8.64 -7.27 12.38
CA ASP A 153 -7.21 -7.00 12.32
C ASP A 153 -6.52 -8.12 11.55
N ASN A 154 -5.75 -7.78 10.50
CA ASN A 154 -4.98 -8.75 9.73
C ASN A 154 -3.52 -8.71 10.20
N SER A 155 -3.23 -9.45 11.28
CA SER A 155 -1.93 -9.44 11.95
C SER A 155 -1.57 -10.80 12.55
N ALA A 156 -0.30 -10.97 12.92
CA ALA A 156 0.23 -12.16 13.57
C ALA A 156 -0.45 -12.50 14.91
N SER A 157 -1.06 -11.52 15.58
CA SER A 157 -1.76 -11.68 16.86
C SER A 157 -3.28 -11.75 16.73
N SER A 158 -3.82 -11.63 15.54
CA SER A 158 -5.27 -11.63 15.31
C SER A 158 -5.90 -12.97 15.68
N PRO A 159 -6.97 -12.99 16.50
CA PRO A 159 -7.74 -14.19 16.77
C PRO A 159 -8.81 -14.47 15.69
N ALA A 160 -9.01 -13.53 14.77
CA ALA A 160 -10.06 -13.62 13.76
C ALA A 160 -9.74 -14.65 12.68
N VAL A 161 -10.81 -15.14 12.04
CA VAL A 161 -10.78 -16.07 10.92
C VAL A 161 -11.47 -15.40 9.75
N ALA A 162 -10.98 -15.58 8.54
CA ALA A 162 -11.59 -15.03 7.34
C ALA A 162 -12.98 -15.66 7.11
N GLU A 163 -13.99 -14.81 6.93
CA GLU A 163 -15.38 -15.21 6.68
C GLU A 163 -15.87 -14.53 5.38
N PRO A 164 -16.78 -15.18 4.62
CA PRO A 164 -17.35 -14.57 3.43
C PRO A 164 -17.97 -13.20 3.72
N GLY A 165 -17.73 -12.24 2.84
CA GLY A 165 -18.19 -10.85 2.96
C GLY A 165 -17.24 -9.92 3.72
N MET A 166 -16.19 -10.43 4.37
CA MET A 166 -15.16 -9.57 4.97
C MET A 166 -14.37 -8.85 3.89
N VAL A 167 -14.11 -7.55 4.13
CA VAL A 167 -13.20 -6.72 3.31
C VAL A 167 -12.07 -6.23 4.21
N PHE A 168 -10.83 -6.43 3.77
CA PHE A 168 -9.65 -5.98 4.51
C PHE A 168 -8.46 -5.72 3.58
N SER A 169 -7.48 -4.94 4.06
CA SER A 169 -6.27 -4.66 3.32
C SER A 169 -5.24 -5.79 3.41
N VAL A 170 -4.42 -5.88 2.36
CA VAL A 170 -3.20 -6.70 2.28
C VAL A 170 -2.09 -5.78 1.82
N GLU A 171 -1.29 -5.26 2.76
CA GLU A 171 -0.38 -4.13 2.56
C GLU A 171 1.04 -4.38 3.10
N PRO A 172 1.72 -5.46 2.70
CA PRO A 172 3.10 -5.63 3.14
C PRO A 172 3.98 -4.45 2.68
N GLY A 173 4.94 -4.07 3.54
CA GLY A 173 5.89 -3.02 3.23
C GLY A 173 7.29 -3.31 3.78
N ILE A 174 8.30 -2.76 3.13
CA ILE A 174 9.69 -2.76 3.59
C ILE A 174 10.19 -1.32 3.63
N TYR A 175 10.66 -0.89 4.79
CA TYR A 175 11.03 0.49 5.09
C TYR A 175 12.50 0.54 5.53
N LEU A 176 13.39 0.97 4.61
CA LEU A 176 14.83 1.07 4.85
C LEU A 176 15.20 2.49 5.29
N PRO A 177 15.48 2.72 6.60
CA PRO A 177 15.72 4.06 7.13
C PRO A 177 16.80 4.83 6.36
N GLY A 178 16.47 6.07 5.97
CA GLY A 178 17.35 6.96 5.24
C GLY A 178 17.57 6.59 3.77
N LYS A 179 16.87 5.57 3.25
CA LYS A 179 17.04 5.10 1.87
C LYS A 179 15.73 5.16 1.08
N LEU A 180 14.80 4.27 1.37
CA LEU A 180 13.55 4.11 0.62
C LEU A 180 12.49 3.35 1.43
N GLY A 181 11.24 3.50 1.04
CA GLY A 181 10.16 2.59 1.41
C GLY A 181 9.46 2.04 0.18
N VAL A 182 8.91 0.84 0.31
CA VAL A 182 8.03 0.21 -0.67
C VAL A 182 6.86 -0.39 0.06
N ARG A 183 5.63 -0.05 -0.36
CA ARG A 183 4.39 -0.71 0.04
C ARG A 183 3.56 -1.00 -1.21
N ILE A 184 2.96 -2.18 -1.24
CA ILE A 184 1.96 -2.58 -2.24
C ILE A 184 0.75 -3.07 -1.46
N GLU A 185 -0.38 -2.42 -1.69
CA GLU A 185 -1.61 -2.65 -0.96
C GLU A 185 -2.79 -2.84 -1.88
N ASP A 186 -3.61 -3.80 -1.52
CA ASP A 186 -4.94 -3.99 -2.10
C ASP A 186 -5.97 -4.30 -1.02
N LEU A 187 -7.20 -3.85 -1.24
CA LEU A 187 -8.36 -4.37 -0.55
C LEU A 187 -8.80 -5.68 -1.20
N VAL A 188 -9.12 -6.65 -0.36
CA VAL A 188 -9.63 -7.95 -0.78
C VAL A 188 -11.00 -8.20 -0.16
N LEU A 189 -11.91 -8.81 -0.94
CA LEU A 189 -13.19 -9.34 -0.48
C LEU A 189 -13.07 -10.85 -0.34
N VAL A 190 -13.38 -11.40 0.83
CA VAL A 190 -13.49 -12.86 1.01
C VAL A 190 -14.78 -13.34 0.35
N THR A 191 -14.66 -14.25 -0.61
CA THR A 191 -15.79 -14.88 -1.31
C THR A 191 -16.17 -16.20 -0.64
N GLU A 192 -17.16 -16.93 -1.17
CA GLU A 192 -17.59 -18.23 -0.63
C GLU A 192 -16.50 -19.31 -0.73
N ASP A 193 -15.56 -19.18 -1.67
CA ASP A 193 -14.55 -20.20 -1.99
C ASP A 193 -13.11 -19.65 -2.09
N GLY A 194 -12.90 -18.34 -1.96
CA GLY A 194 -11.59 -17.71 -2.09
C GLY A 194 -11.60 -16.23 -1.72
N CYS A 195 -10.97 -15.41 -2.54
CA CYS A 195 -11.05 -13.95 -2.43
C CYS A 195 -11.05 -13.27 -3.80
N GLU A 196 -11.58 -12.06 -3.82
CA GLU A 196 -11.53 -11.13 -4.95
C GLU A 196 -10.66 -9.93 -4.55
N VAL A 197 -9.66 -9.59 -5.38
CA VAL A 197 -8.86 -8.38 -5.23
C VAL A 197 -9.65 -7.23 -5.85
N LEU A 198 -10.02 -6.24 -5.04
CA LEU A 198 -10.89 -5.13 -5.46
C LEU A 198 -10.12 -4.02 -6.20
N ASN A 199 -8.82 -3.94 -6.04
CA ASN A 199 -7.96 -2.94 -6.68
C ASN A 199 -7.30 -3.51 -7.94
N HIS A 200 -7.44 -2.83 -9.06
CA HIS A 200 -7.00 -3.35 -10.37
C HIS A 200 -5.75 -2.65 -10.93
N ALA A 201 -5.13 -1.72 -10.18
CA ALA A 201 -3.88 -1.10 -10.61
C ALA A 201 -2.74 -2.12 -10.61
N SER A 202 -1.89 -2.03 -11.64
CA SER A 202 -0.77 -2.96 -11.81
C SER A 202 0.15 -2.98 -10.59
N LYS A 203 0.59 -4.19 -10.21
CA LYS A 203 1.63 -4.43 -9.20
C LYS A 203 3.03 -4.59 -9.81
N GLU A 204 3.16 -4.40 -11.11
CA GLU A 204 4.48 -4.49 -11.75
C GLU A 204 5.34 -3.28 -11.42
N LEU A 205 6.65 -3.51 -11.24
CA LEU A 205 7.61 -2.45 -10.99
C LEU A 205 7.59 -1.45 -12.16
N ARG A 206 7.34 -0.19 -11.85
CA ARG A 206 7.34 0.91 -12.82
C ARG A 206 8.43 1.91 -12.52
N VAL A 207 9.13 2.30 -13.56
CA VAL A 207 10.03 3.46 -13.56
C VAL A 207 9.35 4.53 -14.41
N VAL A 208 9.14 5.71 -13.83
CA VAL A 208 8.51 6.87 -14.48
C VAL A 208 9.55 7.96 -14.76
N GLU A 209 9.31 8.84 -15.77
CA GLU A 209 10.25 9.88 -16.23
C GLU A 209 9.81 11.29 -15.83
#